data_72a6a0b8d54c879ebd78eba8a6a6d47d
#
_entry.id   72a6a0b8d54c879ebd78eba8a6a6d47d
#
_cell.length_a   1.000
_cell.length_b   1.000
_cell.length_c   1.000
_cell.angle_alpha   90.00
_cell.angle_beta   90.00
_cell.angle_gamma   90.00
#
_symmetry.space_group_name_H-M   'P 1'
#
loop_
_entity.id
_entity.type
_entity.pdbx_description
1 polymer ?
#
loop_
_entity_poly.entity_id
_entity_poly.type
_entity_poly.pdbx_seq_one_letter_code
_entity_poly.pdbx_strand_id
1 'polypeptide(L)'
;MGPVSLQGSLDVFKLPDVLAFLSSTRKTGMLTLRLVEKDAYVFFRGGAVIYAASNQENLRLGTILLRRKKLAREKAAEIDDLMLRSGGRWGDLALQTGALTQSELDDYLKVQVSEVIYDVFVWKGGDFAFYDAIDLPPQAVTISIDLSNLIMEGARRIDEWAECLRLLPDSEVVFRVVADPETEKITLSLDEWRILFLINGQRTLEEICRDTEAEAFQVYRLVYGLMANKLIEASQERLSDRDGQTGPVPQIEEVTLRQSLKELTSDTTVHDLTGDDTSLLISEDATLSYKDVVKKTVAQLLIMSGDGAGTVIPLIENEYLVGRQNDNQIQLNDLGVSSHHARIFRGPEGYVVEDLKSRNGTWLNGTRIFHSILRNADEIRVGATDLRYEVLFDAASAPEAPAAVRAR
;
A
#
# COMPACT_ATOMS: atom_id res chain seq x y z
N MET A 1 -12.65 9.82 -36.45
CA MET A 1 -11.64 8.75 -36.30
C MET A 1 -11.13 8.37 -37.66
N GLY A 2 -9.81 8.23 -37.85
CA GLY A 2 -9.23 7.75 -39.12
C GLY A 2 -9.63 6.30 -39.41
N PRO A 3 -9.27 5.75 -40.60
CA PRO A 3 -9.53 4.36 -40.91
C PRO A 3 -8.72 3.44 -39.98
N VAL A 4 -9.33 2.32 -39.57
CA VAL A 4 -8.62 1.27 -38.80
C VAL A 4 -7.62 0.60 -39.74
N SER A 5 -6.34 0.62 -39.38
CA SER A 5 -5.26 0.04 -40.20
C SER A 5 -4.84 -1.35 -39.71
N LEU A 6 -5.04 -1.64 -38.41
CA LEU A 6 -4.76 -2.92 -37.80
C LEU A 6 -5.73 -3.14 -36.64
N GLN A 7 -6.30 -4.34 -36.53
CA GLN A 7 -7.16 -4.70 -35.39
C GLN A 7 -7.05 -6.20 -35.08
N GLY A 8 -7.37 -6.57 -33.86
CA GLY A 8 -7.34 -7.96 -33.44
C GLY A 8 -7.67 -8.12 -31.96
N SER A 9 -7.58 -9.35 -31.47
CA SER A 9 -7.74 -9.70 -30.07
C SER A 9 -6.38 -9.95 -29.40
N LEU A 10 -6.22 -9.49 -28.17
CA LEU A 10 -5.05 -9.74 -27.31
C LEU A 10 -4.96 -11.20 -26.86
N ASP A 11 -6.02 -11.99 -27.03
CA ASP A 11 -5.98 -13.44 -26.84
C ASP A 11 -5.11 -14.13 -27.89
N VAL A 12 -5.11 -13.60 -29.10
CA VAL A 12 -4.39 -14.14 -30.28
C VAL A 12 -3.04 -13.44 -30.43
N PHE A 13 -3.03 -12.12 -30.40
CA PHE A 13 -1.85 -11.27 -30.56
C PHE A 13 -1.45 -10.70 -29.21
N LYS A 14 -0.27 -11.06 -28.71
CA LYS A 14 0.20 -10.51 -27.45
C LYS A 14 0.60 -9.04 -27.60
N LEU A 15 0.32 -8.22 -26.59
CA LEU A 15 0.62 -6.78 -26.63
C LEU A 15 2.10 -6.50 -26.99
N PRO A 16 3.12 -7.22 -26.47
CA PRO A 16 4.50 -7.02 -26.89
C PRO A 16 4.71 -7.10 -28.40
N ASP A 17 4.08 -8.08 -29.06
CA ASP A 17 4.22 -8.27 -30.51
C ASP A 17 3.57 -7.13 -31.29
N VAL A 18 2.39 -6.67 -30.84
CA VAL A 18 1.68 -5.52 -31.44
C VAL A 18 2.52 -4.25 -31.31
N LEU A 19 3.08 -3.99 -30.13
CA LEU A 19 3.95 -2.83 -29.87
C LEU A 19 5.22 -2.89 -30.72
N ALA A 20 5.90 -4.05 -30.74
CA ALA A 20 7.11 -4.28 -31.52
C ALA A 20 6.83 -4.10 -33.04
N PHE A 21 5.71 -4.59 -33.54
CA PHE A 21 5.29 -4.38 -34.93
C PHE A 21 5.11 -2.92 -35.27
N LEU A 22 4.35 -2.16 -34.44
CA LEU A 22 4.10 -0.73 -34.66
C LEU A 22 5.39 0.08 -34.60
N SER A 23 6.33 -0.29 -33.72
CA SER A 23 7.64 0.34 -33.60
C SER A 23 8.53 0.05 -34.81
N SER A 24 8.69 -1.23 -35.18
CA SER A 24 9.57 -1.65 -36.28
C SER A 24 9.10 -1.10 -37.65
N THR A 25 7.80 -0.94 -37.83
CA THR A 25 7.20 -0.34 -39.02
C THR A 25 7.09 1.17 -38.95
N ARG A 26 7.65 1.81 -37.90
CA ARG A 26 7.66 3.26 -37.67
C ARG A 26 6.28 3.90 -37.82
N LYS A 27 5.27 3.26 -37.30
CA LYS A 27 3.90 3.77 -37.36
C LYS A 27 3.70 5.06 -36.58
N THR A 28 2.82 5.92 -37.09
CA THR A 28 2.35 7.14 -36.41
C THR A 28 0.83 7.06 -36.34
N GLY A 29 0.26 7.14 -35.12
CA GLY A 29 -1.17 7.02 -34.91
C GLY A 29 -1.51 6.61 -33.49
N MET A 30 -2.73 6.12 -33.29
CA MET A 30 -3.28 5.77 -31.99
C MET A 30 -3.65 4.28 -31.94
N LEU A 31 -3.09 3.56 -30.97
CA LEU A 31 -3.52 2.22 -30.59
C LEU A 31 -4.55 2.34 -29.47
N THR A 32 -5.74 1.80 -29.69
CA THR A 32 -6.80 1.64 -28.69
C THR A 32 -6.81 0.21 -28.19
N LEU A 33 -6.99 0.03 -26.89
CA LEU A 33 -7.03 -1.27 -26.22
C LEU A 33 -8.26 -1.29 -25.32
N ARG A 34 -9.06 -2.37 -25.38
CA ARG A 34 -10.32 -2.48 -24.64
C ARG A 34 -10.48 -3.85 -24.02
N LEU A 35 -10.86 -3.86 -22.75
CA LEU A 35 -11.23 -5.08 -22.02
C LEU A 35 -12.38 -4.75 -21.05
N VAL A 36 -13.61 -5.19 -21.39
CA VAL A 36 -14.85 -4.94 -20.63
C VAL A 36 -15.00 -3.45 -20.31
N GLU A 37 -14.74 -3.02 -19.07
CA GLU A 37 -14.86 -1.62 -18.62
C GLU A 37 -13.51 -0.86 -18.64
N LYS A 38 -12.45 -1.50 -19.12
CA LYS A 38 -11.11 -0.91 -19.20
C LYS A 38 -10.80 -0.45 -20.61
N ASP A 39 -10.45 0.81 -20.75
CA ASP A 39 -9.96 1.40 -22.00
C ASP A 39 -8.55 1.96 -21.78
N ALA A 40 -7.66 1.70 -22.74
CA ALA A 40 -6.35 2.32 -22.81
C ALA A 40 -6.04 2.80 -24.23
N TYR A 41 -5.27 3.88 -24.32
CA TYR A 41 -4.89 4.54 -25.56
C TYR A 41 -3.39 4.76 -25.55
N VAL A 42 -2.70 4.32 -26.58
CA VAL A 42 -1.24 4.52 -26.74
C VAL A 42 -0.98 5.23 -28.08
N PHE A 43 -0.29 6.35 -28.02
CA PHE A 43 0.02 7.15 -29.19
C PHE A 43 1.45 6.94 -29.63
N PHE A 44 1.62 6.74 -30.93
CA PHE A 44 2.89 6.51 -31.59
C PHE A 44 3.23 7.65 -32.54
N ARG A 45 4.54 7.99 -32.60
CA ARG A 45 5.10 8.88 -33.61
C ARG A 45 6.40 8.30 -34.12
N GLY A 46 6.42 7.92 -35.41
CA GLY A 46 7.60 7.30 -36.03
C GLY A 46 8.03 6.00 -35.34
N GLY A 47 7.09 5.25 -34.74
CA GLY A 47 7.34 4.01 -34.01
C GLY A 47 7.70 4.17 -32.53
N ALA A 48 7.91 5.40 -32.06
CA ALA A 48 8.13 5.67 -30.63
C ALA A 48 6.80 5.93 -29.92
N VAL A 49 6.67 5.43 -28.69
CA VAL A 49 5.54 5.78 -27.81
C VAL A 49 5.77 7.20 -27.29
N ILE A 50 4.78 8.07 -27.50
CA ILE A 50 4.84 9.48 -27.13
C ILE A 50 3.82 9.88 -26.07
N TYR A 51 2.79 9.07 -25.85
CA TYR A 51 1.75 9.30 -24.85
C TYR A 51 0.95 8.02 -24.61
N ALA A 52 0.42 7.84 -23.41
CA ALA A 52 -0.61 6.85 -23.12
C ALA A 52 -1.60 7.40 -22.09
N ALA A 53 -2.84 6.90 -22.14
CA ALA A 53 -3.91 7.22 -21.21
C ALA A 53 -4.80 6.01 -20.97
N SER A 54 -5.47 5.97 -19.82
CA SER A 54 -6.47 4.97 -19.48
C SER A 54 -7.65 5.62 -18.75
N ASN A 55 -8.81 4.95 -18.78
CA ASN A 55 -9.97 5.34 -17.99
C ASN A 55 -9.86 4.92 -16.51
N GLN A 56 -8.84 4.13 -16.14
CA GLN A 56 -8.62 3.64 -14.78
C GLN A 56 -8.12 4.78 -13.86
N GLU A 57 -8.77 4.97 -12.70
CA GLU A 57 -8.44 6.05 -11.76
C GLU A 57 -7.05 5.93 -11.14
N ASN A 58 -6.61 4.71 -10.84
CA ASN A 58 -5.30 4.42 -10.29
C ASN A 58 -4.13 4.76 -11.24
N LEU A 59 -4.40 4.94 -12.53
CA LEU A 59 -3.43 5.31 -13.57
C LEU A 59 -3.45 6.80 -13.92
N ARG A 60 -4.26 7.61 -13.24
CA ARG A 60 -4.25 9.08 -13.38
C ARG A 60 -2.99 9.68 -12.77
N LEU A 61 -2.48 10.75 -13.37
CA LEU A 61 -1.26 11.42 -12.91
C LEU A 61 -1.34 11.85 -11.44
N GLY A 62 -2.46 12.48 -11.02
CA GLY A 62 -2.68 12.88 -9.64
C GLY A 62 -2.62 11.69 -8.67
N THR A 63 -3.26 10.58 -9.00
CA THR A 63 -3.24 9.36 -8.17
C THR A 63 -1.83 8.77 -8.08
N ILE A 64 -1.06 8.75 -9.19
CA ILE A 64 0.33 8.28 -9.20
C ILE A 64 1.21 9.15 -8.29
N LEU A 65 1.05 10.48 -8.35
CA LEU A 65 1.81 11.42 -7.52
C LEU A 65 1.49 11.28 -6.03
N LEU A 66 0.21 11.09 -5.69
CA LEU A 66 -0.23 10.81 -4.32
C LEU A 66 0.37 9.49 -3.81
N ARG A 67 0.23 8.41 -4.58
CA ARG A 67 0.77 7.09 -4.23
C ARG A 67 2.28 7.12 -4.02
N ARG A 68 3.01 7.92 -4.82
CA ARG A 68 4.46 8.11 -4.69
C ARG A 68 4.84 9.20 -3.67
N LYS A 69 3.87 9.70 -2.92
CA LYS A 69 4.06 10.73 -1.87
C LYS A 69 4.78 12.00 -2.38
N LYS A 70 4.69 12.26 -3.69
CA LYS A 70 5.27 13.46 -4.29
C LYS A 70 4.37 14.69 -4.08
N LEU A 71 3.09 14.47 -3.86
CA LEU A 71 2.09 15.51 -3.68
C LEU A 71 1.24 15.22 -2.44
N ALA A 72 0.95 16.26 -1.66
CA ALA A 72 0.01 16.17 -0.53
C ALA A 72 -1.43 16.07 -1.04
N ARG A 73 -2.32 15.38 -0.29
CA ARG A 73 -3.74 15.18 -0.67
C ARG A 73 -4.48 16.50 -0.87
N GLU A 74 -4.22 17.47 0.00
CA GLU A 74 -4.83 18.79 -0.04
C GLU A 74 -4.50 19.52 -1.35
N LYS A 75 -3.25 19.40 -1.80
CA LYS A 75 -2.80 20.01 -3.05
C LYS A 75 -3.35 19.32 -4.28
N ALA A 76 -3.49 18.00 -4.25
CA ALA A 76 -4.15 17.25 -5.32
C ALA A 76 -5.63 17.64 -5.43
N ALA A 77 -6.35 17.73 -4.30
CA ALA A 77 -7.75 18.16 -4.26
C ALA A 77 -7.94 19.61 -4.79
N GLU A 78 -7.00 20.53 -4.48
CA GLU A 78 -7.00 21.87 -5.05
C GLU A 78 -6.92 21.84 -6.59
N ILE A 79 -6.05 20.99 -7.14
CA ILE A 79 -5.88 20.86 -8.60
C ILE A 79 -7.11 20.21 -9.24
N ASP A 80 -7.71 19.20 -8.59
CA ASP A 80 -8.94 18.56 -9.06
C ASP A 80 -10.11 19.55 -9.09
N ASP A 81 -10.27 20.37 -8.07
CA ASP A 81 -11.25 21.45 -8.01
C ASP A 81 -11.02 22.49 -9.11
N LEU A 82 -9.77 22.88 -9.36
CA LEU A 82 -9.42 23.78 -10.46
C LEU A 82 -9.75 23.18 -11.82
N MET A 83 -9.47 21.90 -12.00
CA MET A 83 -9.77 21.17 -13.23
C MET A 83 -11.28 21.14 -13.52
N LEU A 84 -12.09 20.90 -12.48
CA LEU A 84 -13.57 20.94 -12.60
C LEU A 84 -14.10 22.31 -12.98
N ARG A 85 -13.48 23.40 -12.50
CA ARG A 85 -13.91 24.79 -12.74
C ARG A 85 -13.41 25.35 -14.07
N SER A 86 -12.16 25.05 -14.45
CA SER A 86 -11.49 25.64 -15.61
C SER A 86 -11.51 24.75 -16.85
N GLY A 87 -11.75 23.44 -16.71
CA GLY A 87 -11.66 22.46 -17.80
C GLY A 87 -10.24 22.22 -18.30
N GLY A 88 -9.21 22.68 -17.56
CA GLY A 88 -7.80 22.52 -17.89
C GLY A 88 -7.31 21.07 -17.70
N ARG A 89 -6.09 20.79 -18.16
CA ARG A 89 -5.44 19.51 -17.90
C ARG A 89 -4.81 19.51 -16.52
N TRP A 90 -4.88 18.40 -15.86
CA TRP A 90 -4.34 18.25 -14.50
C TRP A 90 -2.86 18.64 -14.40
N GLY A 91 -2.03 18.17 -15.37
CA GLY A 91 -0.59 18.50 -15.40
C GLY A 91 -0.30 19.99 -15.59
N ASP A 92 -1.04 20.67 -16.47
CA ASP A 92 -0.89 22.10 -16.70
C ASP A 92 -1.29 22.91 -15.45
N LEU A 93 -2.36 22.49 -14.77
CA LEU A 93 -2.81 23.09 -13.52
C LEU A 93 -1.80 22.85 -12.39
N ALA A 94 -1.17 21.68 -12.34
CA ALA A 94 -0.10 21.39 -11.37
C ALA A 94 1.13 22.30 -11.58
N LEU A 95 1.48 22.63 -12.82
CA LEU A 95 2.51 23.63 -13.12
C LEU A 95 2.08 25.04 -12.72
N GLN A 96 0.85 25.44 -13.07
CA GLN A 96 0.31 26.78 -12.75
C GLN A 96 0.23 27.03 -11.23
N THR A 97 -0.11 26.02 -10.46
CA THR A 97 -0.19 26.10 -8.99
C THR A 97 1.16 25.93 -8.31
N GLY A 98 2.24 25.70 -9.07
CA GLY A 98 3.56 25.45 -8.52
C GLY A 98 3.68 24.10 -7.77
N ALA A 99 2.72 23.20 -7.95
CA ALA A 99 2.76 21.86 -7.35
C ALA A 99 3.81 20.95 -7.97
N LEU A 100 4.15 21.18 -9.23
CA LEU A 100 5.22 20.51 -9.96
C LEU A 100 6.04 21.51 -10.76
N THR A 101 7.31 21.20 -10.97
CA THR A 101 8.17 21.82 -12.01
C THR A 101 7.96 21.11 -13.34
N GLN A 102 8.36 21.71 -14.45
CA GLN A 102 8.28 21.09 -15.78
C GLN A 102 9.05 19.77 -15.84
N SER A 103 10.26 19.73 -15.29
CA SER A 103 11.07 18.49 -15.25
C SER A 103 10.37 17.36 -14.50
N GLU A 104 9.77 17.66 -13.36
CA GLU A 104 9.02 16.68 -12.57
C GLU A 104 7.79 16.21 -13.33
N LEU A 105 7.05 17.10 -13.96
CA LEU A 105 5.91 16.72 -14.80
C LEU A 105 6.33 15.77 -15.92
N ASP A 106 7.41 16.08 -16.63
CA ASP A 106 7.92 15.26 -17.74
C ASP A 106 8.33 13.85 -17.24
N ASP A 107 8.97 13.76 -16.08
CA ASP A 107 9.37 12.48 -15.49
C ASP A 107 8.16 11.67 -15.02
N TYR A 108 7.17 12.30 -14.37
CA TYR A 108 5.96 11.60 -13.94
C TYR A 108 5.02 11.24 -15.08
N LEU A 109 5.03 11.98 -16.19
CA LEU A 109 4.34 11.57 -17.41
C LEU A 109 4.97 10.30 -18.02
N LYS A 110 6.29 10.15 -18.00
CA LYS A 110 6.96 8.90 -18.41
C LYS A 110 6.50 7.74 -17.53
N VAL A 111 6.45 7.97 -16.21
CA VAL A 111 5.94 6.98 -15.25
C VAL A 111 4.50 6.60 -15.59
N GLN A 112 3.61 7.59 -15.79
CA GLN A 112 2.21 7.35 -16.12
C GLN A 112 2.06 6.52 -17.41
N VAL A 113 2.76 6.88 -18.47
CA VAL A 113 2.73 6.14 -19.73
C VAL A 113 3.19 4.70 -19.54
N SER A 114 4.26 4.50 -18.77
CA SER A 114 4.77 3.15 -18.46
C SER A 114 3.74 2.34 -17.67
N GLU A 115 3.14 2.91 -16.63
CA GLU A 115 2.13 2.25 -15.78
C GLU A 115 0.87 1.86 -16.60
N VAL A 116 0.40 2.73 -17.51
CA VAL A 116 -0.72 2.41 -18.42
C VAL A 116 -0.38 1.21 -19.30
N ILE A 117 0.82 1.17 -19.86
CA ILE A 117 1.26 0.06 -20.72
C ILE A 117 1.41 -1.22 -19.90
N TYR A 118 1.99 -1.14 -18.70
CA TYR A 118 2.16 -2.30 -17.81
C TYR A 118 0.83 -2.87 -17.32
N ASP A 119 -0.19 -2.02 -17.06
CA ASP A 119 -1.54 -2.50 -16.74
C ASP A 119 -2.11 -3.36 -17.88
N VAL A 120 -1.95 -2.90 -19.14
CA VAL A 120 -2.42 -3.67 -20.29
C VAL A 120 -1.65 -4.97 -20.49
N PHE A 121 -0.37 -5.04 -20.14
CA PHE A 121 0.43 -6.27 -20.24
C PHE A 121 -0.15 -7.43 -19.42
N VAL A 122 -0.81 -7.14 -18.30
CA VAL A 122 -1.40 -8.16 -17.41
C VAL A 122 -2.87 -8.46 -17.74
N TRP A 123 -3.46 -7.82 -18.76
CA TRP A 123 -4.83 -8.13 -19.17
C TRP A 123 -4.96 -9.55 -19.72
N LYS A 124 -5.99 -10.26 -19.28
CA LYS A 124 -6.33 -11.59 -19.78
C LYS A 124 -7.32 -11.50 -20.94
N GLY A 125 -6.85 -11.02 -22.10
CA GLY A 125 -7.67 -10.86 -23.29
C GLY A 125 -7.99 -9.38 -23.61
N GLY A 126 -9.00 -9.16 -24.45
CA GLY A 126 -9.42 -7.85 -24.92
C GLY A 126 -9.13 -7.62 -26.38
N ASP A 127 -9.62 -6.49 -26.90
CA ASP A 127 -9.49 -6.12 -28.31
C ASP A 127 -8.56 -4.92 -28.48
N PHE A 128 -7.88 -4.87 -29.60
CA PHE A 128 -7.09 -3.71 -30.00
C PHE A 128 -7.43 -3.24 -31.41
N ALA A 129 -7.29 -1.92 -31.63
CA ALA A 129 -7.37 -1.33 -32.95
C ALA A 129 -6.36 -0.18 -33.06
N PHE A 130 -5.62 -0.17 -34.18
CA PHE A 130 -4.70 0.91 -34.51
C PHE A 130 -5.28 1.80 -35.59
N TYR A 131 -5.24 3.09 -35.38
CA TYR A 131 -5.72 4.15 -36.28
C TYR A 131 -4.52 4.94 -36.77
N ASP A 132 -4.20 4.85 -38.06
CA ASP A 132 -3.13 5.61 -38.71
C ASP A 132 -3.43 7.12 -38.72
N ALA A 133 -2.37 7.92 -38.66
CA ALA A 133 -2.42 9.37 -38.85
C ALA A 133 -3.30 10.15 -37.85
N ILE A 134 -3.56 9.59 -36.69
CA ILE A 134 -4.15 10.33 -35.57
C ILE A 134 -3.01 10.94 -34.75
N ASP A 135 -2.89 12.26 -34.85
CA ASP A 135 -2.01 13.01 -33.98
C ASP A 135 -2.64 13.31 -32.62
N LEU A 136 -1.76 13.44 -31.62
CA LEU A 136 -2.17 13.98 -30.32
C LEU A 136 -2.72 15.40 -30.48
N PRO A 137 -3.66 15.81 -29.64
CA PRO A 137 -4.04 17.22 -29.53
C PRO A 137 -2.77 18.09 -29.41
N PRO A 138 -2.70 19.24 -30.09
CA PRO A 138 -1.50 20.08 -30.18
C PRO A 138 -0.87 20.47 -28.84
N GLN A 139 -1.67 20.43 -27.77
CA GLN A 139 -1.27 20.79 -26.40
C GLN A 139 -0.82 19.58 -25.57
N ALA A 140 -0.78 18.37 -26.12
CA ALA A 140 -0.33 17.20 -25.36
C ALA A 140 1.20 17.27 -25.16
N VAL A 141 1.62 17.18 -23.90
CA VAL A 141 3.05 16.99 -23.59
C VAL A 141 3.45 15.64 -24.15
N THR A 142 4.41 15.65 -25.07
CA THR A 142 4.94 14.43 -25.69
C THR A 142 6.24 14.05 -25.01
N ILE A 143 6.31 12.79 -24.60
CA ILE A 143 7.51 12.18 -24.08
C ILE A 143 8.04 11.18 -25.11
N SER A 144 9.31 10.80 -25.01
CA SER A 144 9.86 9.70 -25.81
C SER A 144 10.30 8.61 -24.85
N ILE A 145 9.72 7.41 -25.00
CA ILE A 145 10.06 6.26 -24.18
C ILE A 145 10.65 5.18 -25.07
N ASP A 146 11.73 4.57 -24.60
CA ASP A 146 12.30 3.40 -25.26
C ASP A 146 11.36 2.20 -25.12
N LEU A 147 10.79 1.82 -26.23
CA LEU A 147 9.82 0.71 -26.30
C LEU A 147 10.49 -0.62 -25.95
N SER A 148 11.77 -0.82 -26.24
CA SER A 148 12.48 -2.06 -25.92
C SER A 148 12.51 -2.28 -24.41
N ASN A 149 12.82 -1.22 -23.66
CA ASN A 149 12.81 -1.27 -22.20
C ASN A 149 11.39 -1.51 -21.65
N LEU A 150 10.36 -0.88 -22.22
CA LEU A 150 8.98 -1.12 -21.84
C LEU A 150 8.55 -2.56 -22.08
N ILE A 151 8.91 -3.15 -23.24
CA ILE A 151 8.57 -4.53 -23.57
C ILE A 151 9.31 -5.49 -22.62
N MET A 152 10.60 -5.29 -22.39
CA MET A 152 11.38 -6.15 -21.47
C MET A 152 10.81 -6.12 -20.06
N GLU A 153 10.55 -4.92 -19.52
CA GLU A 153 9.99 -4.78 -18.17
C GLU A 153 8.56 -5.33 -18.10
N GLY A 154 7.75 -5.09 -19.13
CA GLY A 154 6.39 -5.67 -19.21
C GLY A 154 6.40 -7.20 -19.26
N ALA A 155 7.30 -7.80 -20.04
CA ALA A 155 7.46 -9.26 -20.09
C ALA A 155 7.88 -9.81 -18.71
N ARG A 156 8.85 -9.17 -18.04
CA ARG A 156 9.27 -9.53 -16.68
C ARG A 156 8.09 -9.47 -15.70
N ARG A 157 7.26 -8.42 -15.77
CA ARG A 157 6.06 -8.28 -14.93
C ARG A 157 5.02 -9.36 -15.19
N ILE A 158 4.83 -9.77 -16.46
CA ILE A 158 3.94 -10.91 -16.81
C ILE A 158 4.43 -12.20 -16.15
N ASP A 159 5.71 -12.50 -16.26
CA ASP A 159 6.29 -13.71 -15.71
C ASP A 159 6.19 -13.72 -14.18
N GLU A 160 6.56 -12.61 -13.53
CA GLU A 160 6.42 -12.46 -12.07
C GLU A 160 4.96 -12.54 -11.62
N TRP A 161 4.02 -11.91 -12.38
CA TRP A 161 2.60 -11.97 -12.08
C TRP A 161 2.03 -13.39 -12.20
N ALA A 162 2.45 -14.13 -13.24
CA ALA A 162 2.04 -15.51 -13.43
C ALA A 162 2.53 -16.40 -12.27
N GLU A 163 3.76 -16.17 -11.77
CA GLU A 163 4.31 -16.88 -10.62
C GLU A 163 3.59 -16.51 -9.33
N CYS A 164 3.31 -15.20 -9.12
CA CYS A 164 2.51 -14.74 -7.98
C CYS A 164 1.11 -15.40 -7.98
N LEU A 165 0.41 -15.38 -9.11
CA LEU A 165 -0.93 -15.99 -9.22
C LEU A 165 -0.92 -17.52 -9.09
N ARG A 166 0.17 -18.19 -9.41
CA ARG A 166 0.29 -19.65 -9.22
C ARG A 166 0.30 -20.03 -7.76
N LEU A 167 0.92 -19.22 -6.90
CA LEU A 167 1.03 -19.45 -5.46
C LEU A 167 -0.08 -18.74 -4.66
N LEU A 168 -0.63 -17.66 -5.20
CA LEU A 168 -1.69 -16.83 -4.61
C LEU A 168 -2.90 -16.77 -5.57
N PRO A 169 -3.54 -17.93 -5.87
CA PRO A 169 -4.59 -17.97 -6.89
C PRO A 169 -5.89 -17.28 -6.46
N ASP A 170 -6.09 -17.09 -5.16
CA ASP A 170 -7.32 -16.54 -4.57
C ASP A 170 -7.00 -15.23 -3.83
N SER A 171 -7.68 -14.15 -4.22
CA SER A 171 -7.56 -12.85 -3.55
C SER A 171 -8.21 -12.81 -2.17
N GLU A 172 -9.06 -13.79 -1.85
CA GLU A 172 -9.72 -13.92 -0.55
C GLU A 172 -8.90 -14.74 0.47
N VAL A 173 -7.69 -15.15 0.10
CA VAL A 173 -6.78 -15.83 1.02
C VAL A 173 -6.41 -14.90 2.16
N VAL A 174 -6.44 -15.45 3.36
CA VAL A 174 -5.99 -14.81 4.60
C VAL A 174 -4.62 -15.34 4.96
N PHE A 175 -3.72 -14.48 5.43
CA PHE A 175 -2.37 -14.85 5.83
C PHE A 175 -2.17 -14.69 7.32
N ARG A 176 -1.30 -15.53 7.89
CA ARG A 176 -0.79 -15.41 9.25
C ARG A 176 0.72 -15.22 9.22
N VAL A 177 1.23 -14.46 10.17
CA VAL A 177 2.66 -14.26 10.34
C VAL A 177 3.26 -15.44 11.10
N VAL A 178 4.40 -15.94 10.63
CA VAL A 178 5.15 -17.03 11.29
C VAL A 178 6.02 -16.43 12.40
N ALA A 179 5.72 -16.77 13.65
CA ALA A 179 6.40 -16.19 14.81
C ALA A 179 7.88 -16.60 14.95
N ASP A 180 8.25 -17.78 14.48
CA ASP A 180 9.62 -18.32 14.57
C ASP A 180 10.09 -18.89 13.22
N PRO A 181 10.45 -18.01 12.24
CA PRO A 181 10.96 -18.46 10.96
C PRO A 181 12.31 -19.16 11.12
N GLU A 182 12.60 -20.13 10.24
CA GLU A 182 13.86 -20.88 10.22
C GLU A 182 15.10 -19.98 10.02
N THR A 183 14.91 -18.81 9.42
CA THR A 183 16.00 -17.88 9.08
C THR A 183 16.30 -16.93 10.23
N GLU A 184 17.54 -16.90 10.71
CA GLU A 184 17.93 -16.08 11.88
C GLU A 184 18.01 -14.57 11.59
N LYS A 185 18.37 -14.18 10.37
CA LYS A 185 18.52 -12.77 9.99
C LYS A 185 17.78 -12.49 8.67
N ILE A 186 16.72 -11.73 8.75
CA ILE A 186 15.94 -11.29 7.59
C ILE A 186 15.90 -9.78 7.62
N THR A 187 16.31 -9.17 6.53
CA THR A 187 16.18 -7.73 6.31
C THR A 187 14.95 -7.50 5.46
N LEU A 188 14.00 -6.71 5.96
CA LEU A 188 12.80 -6.32 5.24
C LEU A 188 12.86 -4.84 4.89
N SER A 189 12.43 -4.51 3.68
CA SER A 189 12.18 -3.13 3.27
C SER A 189 11.00 -2.52 4.04
N LEU A 190 10.88 -1.21 4.02
CA LEU A 190 9.78 -0.50 4.66
C LEU A 190 8.41 -0.95 4.14
N ASP A 191 8.30 -1.21 2.83
CA ASP A 191 7.06 -1.68 2.21
C ASP A 191 6.72 -3.12 2.63
N GLU A 192 7.72 -4.01 2.78
CA GLU A 192 7.50 -5.36 3.31
C GLU A 192 7.02 -5.33 4.76
N TRP A 193 7.61 -4.47 5.60
CA TRP A 193 7.13 -4.25 6.97
C TRP A 193 5.69 -3.76 7.00
N ARG A 194 5.34 -2.82 6.12
CA ARG A 194 3.99 -2.29 6.00
C ARG A 194 2.96 -3.37 5.67
N ILE A 195 3.28 -4.22 4.70
CA ILE A 195 2.42 -5.38 4.36
C ILE A 195 2.34 -6.35 5.54
N LEU A 196 3.46 -6.65 6.18
CA LEU A 196 3.51 -7.58 7.30
C LEU A 196 2.61 -7.13 8.46
N PHE A 197 2.59 -5.83 8.79
CA PHE A 197 1.70 -5.28 9.82
C PHE A 197 0.21 -5.30 9.44
N LEU A 198 -0.11 -5.34 8.15
CA LEU A 198 -1.50 -5.51 7.71
C LEU A 198 -1.95 -6.97 7.79
N ILE A 199 -1.03 -7.92 7.82
CA ILE A 199 -1.32 -9.35 7.94
C ILE A 199 -1.61 -9.69 9.40
N ASN A 200 -2.89 -9.75 9.76
CA ASN A 200 -3.36 -10.01 11.12
C ASN A 200 -4.17 -11.32 11.28
N GLY A 201 -4.13 -12.20 10.29
CA GLY A 201 -4.91 -13.45 10.30
C GLY A 201 -6.39 -13.28 9.98
N GLN A 202 -6.82 -12.10 9.56
CA GLN A 202 -8.22 -11.78 9.30
C GLN A 202 -8.44 -11.07 7.96
N ARG A 203 -7.48 -10.22 7.55
CA ARG A 203 -7.55 -9.49 6.28
C ARG A 203 -7.25 -10.42 5.12
N THR A 204 -8.08 -10.31 4.09
CA THR A 204 -7.85 -10.97 2.82
C THR A 204 -6.76 -10.24 2.03
N LEU A 205 -6.18 -10.92 1.03
CA LEU A 205 -5.21 -10.30 0.12
C LEU A 205 -5.83 -9.10 -0.63
N GLU A 206 -7.12 -9.20 -0.99
CA GLU A 206 -7.85 -8.11 -1.63
C GLU A 206 -7.99 -6.89 -0.69
N GLU A 207 -8.31 -7.12 0.58
CA GLU A 207 -8.39 -6.07 1.59
C GLU A 207 -7.02 -5.41 1.81
N ILE A 208 -5.94 -6.19 1.87
CA ILE A 208 -4.57 -5.66 1.97
C ILE A 208 -4.22 -4.80 0.74
N CYS A 209 -4.59 -5.23 -0.47
CA CYS A 209 -4.39 -4.43 -1.68
C CYS A 209 -5.14 -3.09 -1.61
N ARG A 210 -6.37 -3.10 -1.12
CA ARG A 210 -7.20 -1.88 -0.95
C ARG A 210 -6.61 -0.96 0.10
N ASP A 211 -6.21 -1.51 1.24
CA ASP A 211 -5.74 -0.77 2.40
C ASP A 211 -4.36 -0.12 2.18
N THR A 212 -3.53 -0.69 1.31
CA THR A 212 -2.21 -0.12 0.98
C THR A 212 -2.26 1.01 -0.03
N GLU A 213 -3.38 1.18 -0.75
CA GLU A 213 -3.47 2.08 -1.93
C GLU A 213 -2.36 1.80 -2.97
N ALA A 214 -1.67 0.66 -2.87
CA ALA A 214 -0.60 0.26 -3.75
C ALA A 214 -1.16 -0.46 -5.00
N GLU A 215 -0.33 -0.57 -6.03
CA GLU A 215 -0.68 -1.41 -7.18
C GLU A 215 -0.77 -2.88 -6.74
N ALA A 216 -1.85 -3.58 -7.13
CA ALA A 216 -2.07 -4.97 -6.74
C ALA A 216 -0.85 -5.86 -7.04
N PHE A 217 -0.19 -5.65 -8.18
CA PHE A 217 1.03 -6.35 -8.55
C PHE A 217 2.15 -6.19 -7.50
N GLN A 218 2.35 -4.98 -6.98
CA GLN A 218 3.37 -4.73 -5.94
C GLN A 218 3.03 -5.46 -4.65
N VAL A 219 1.76 -5.42 -4.22
CA VAL A 219 1.30 -6.12 -3.01
C VAL A 219 1.48 -7.64 -3.16
N TYR A 220 1.02 -8.21 -4.27
CA TYR A 220 1.17 -9.65 -4.55
C TYR A 220 2.64 -10.08 -4.55
N ARG A 221 3.53 -9.28 -5.16
CA ARG A 221 4.97 -9.54 -5.18
C ARG A 221 5.58 -9.51 -3.78
N LEU A 222 5.20 -8.52 -2.94
CA LEU A 222 5.67 -8.42 -1.56
C LEU A 222 5.16 -9.60 -0.72
N VAL A 223 3.87 -9.93 -0.80
CA VAL A 223 3.27 -11.09 -0.12
C VAL A 223 3.93 -12.39 -0.57
N TYR A 224 4.17 -12.55 -1.89
CA TYR A 224 4.92 -13.67 -2.43
C TYR A 224 6.32 -13.78 -1.83
N GLY A 225 7.07 -12.66 -1.76
CA GLY A 225 8.39 -12.61 -1.15
C GLY A 225 8.38 -13.00 0.33
N LEU A 226 7.41 -12.50 1.10
CA LEU A 226 7.22 -12.87 2.51
C LEU A 226 6.90 -14.37 2.68
N MET A 227 6.06 -14.95 1.80
CA MET A 227 5.77 -16.39 1.79
C MET A 227 6.99 -17.23 1.42
N ALA A 228 7.72 -16.85 0.37
CA ALA A 228 8.91 -17.57 -0.10
C ALA A 228 10.00 -17.62 1.00
N ASN A 229 10.08 -16.56 1.80
CA ASN A 229 10.96 -16.51 2.97
C ASN A 229 10.35 -17.14 4.23
N LYS A 230 9.19 -17.77 4.14
CA LYS A 230 8.47 -18.41 5.26
C LYS A 230 8.17 -17.47 6.42
N LEU A 231 7.96 -16.19 6.15
CA LEU A 231 7.60 -15.19 7.15
C LEU A 231 6.10 -15.12 7.39
N ILE A 232 5.33 -15.53 6.39
CA ILE A 232 3.88 -15.66 6.43
C ILE A 232 3.45 -16.99 5.83
N GLU A 233 2.30 -17.47 6.25
CA GLU A 233 1.66 -18.66 5.71
C GLU A 233 0.21 -18.39 5.39
N ALA A 234 -0.34 -19.08 4.37
CA ALA A 234 -1.76 -19.01 4.05
C ALA A 234 -2.56 -19.75 5.12
N SER A 235 -3.57 -19.09 5.66
CA SER A 235 -4.51 -19.71 6.59
C SER A 235 -5.64 -20.38 5.81
N GLN A 236 -5.91 -21.66 6.09
CA GLN A 236 -7.05 -22.40 5.51
C GLN A 236 -8.37 -22.12 6.23
N GLU A 237 -8.34 -21.53 7.40
CA GLU A 237 -9.54 -21.17 8.16
C GLU A 237 -9.92 -19.72 7.85
N ARG A 238 -10.98 -19.56 7.05
CA ARG A 238 -11.81 -18.35 7.15
C ARG A 238 -12.38 -18.36 8.56
N LEU A 239 -12.07 -17.37 9.37
CA LEU A 239 -12.88 -17.06 10.53
C LEU A 239 -14.24 -16.60 9.99
N SER A 240 -15.13 -17.59 9.76
CA SER A 240 -16.55 -17.36 9.51
C SER A 240 -17.11 -16.65 10.74
N ASP A 241 -17.82 -15.59 10.50
CA ASP A 241 -18.59 -14.71 11.34
C ASP A 241 -17.96 -13.32 11.50
N ARG A 242 -18.03 -12.57 10.39
CA ARG A 242 -18.07 -11.12 10.47
C ARG A 242 -19.34 -10.62 9.78
N ASP A 243 -20.23 -10.12 10.58
CA ASP A 243 -21.22 -9.14 10.14
C ASP A 243 -20.50 -8.03 9.36
N GLY A 244 -21.00 -7.72 8.17
CA GLY A 244 -20.39 -6.87 7.14
C GLY A 244 -20.13 -5.41 7.53
N GLN A 245 -19.34 -5.18 8.56
CA GLN A 245 -18.77 -3.88 8.88
C GLN A 245 -17.31 -3.84 8.40
N THR A 246 -17.14 -3.40 7.16
CA THR A 246 -15.85 -2.87 6.70
C THR A 246 -15.56 -1.61 7.51
N GLY A 247 -14.66 -1.72 8.50
CA GLY A 247 -14.12 -0.56 9.21
C GLY A 247 -13.31 0.32 8.26
N PRO A 248 -12.93 1.55 8.68
CA PRO A 248 -12.12 2.44 7.87
C PRO A 248 -10.82 1.77 7.43
N VAL A 249 -10.40 2.09 6.22
CA VAL A 249 -9.17 1.56 5.61
C VAL A 249 -7.97 1.97 6.47
N PRO A 250 -7.17 1.03 6.99
CA PRO A 250 -6.03 1.39 7.81
C PRO A 250 -4.96 2.08 6.97
N GLN A 251 -4.61 3.30 7.35
CA GLN A 251 -3.47 4.02 6.81
C GLN A 251 -2.32 3.94 7.82
N ILE A 252 -1.27 3.21 7.49
CA ILE A 252 -0.06 3.24 8.30
C ILE A 252 0.70 4.50 7.90
N GLU A 253 0.72 5.50 8.79
CA GLU A 253 1.54 6.68 8.56
C GLU A 253 3.02 6.27 8.56
N GLU A 254 3.75 6.68 7.54
CA GLU A 254 5.18 6.38 7.39
C GLU A 254 5.99 6.91 8.58
N VAL A 255 5.55 8.05 9.15
CA VAL A 255 6.18 8.63 10.34
C VAL A 255 6.03 7.69 11.52
N THR A 256 4.83 7.16 11.77
CA THR A 256 4.56 6.21 12.87
C THR A 256 5.35 4.92 12.71
N LEU A 257 5.38 4.37 11.49
CA LEU A 257 6.14 3.16 11.21
C LEU A 257 7.65 3.39 11.36
N ARG A 258 8.18 4.51 10.86
CA ARG A 258 9.60 4.88 11.00
C ARG A 258 9.98 5.13 12.45
N GLN A 259 9.11 5.77 13.22
CA GLN A 259 9.33 6.01 14.65
C GLN A 259 9.35 4.68 15.42
N SER A 260 8.38 3.82 15.16
CA SER A 260 8.31 2.48 15.75
C SER A 260 9.54 1.61 15.40
N LEU A 261 10.02 1.68 14.16
CA LEU A 261 11.23 0.97 13.75
C LEU A 261 12.51 1.58 14.35
N LYS A 262 12.59 2.92 14.52
CA LYS A 262 13.71 3.59 15.22
C LYS A 262 13.81 3.18 16.69
N GLU A 263 12.69 3.07 17.38
CA GLU A 263 12.63 2.65 18.78
C GLU A 263 13.07 1.21 18.98
N LEU A 264 12.82 0.35 17.99
CA LEU A 264 13.34 -1.03 17.96
C LEU A 264 14.85 -1.09 17.73
N THR A 265 15.44 -0.05 17.14
CA THR A 265 16.89 0.04 16.87
C THR A 265 17.68 0.85 17.90
N SER A 266 17.04 1.35 18.97
CA SER A 266 17.67 2.27 19.94
C SER A 266 18.90 1.73 20.67
N ASP A 267 19.22 0.45 20.54
CA ASP A 267 20.50 -0.15 21.01
C ASP A 267 21.64 -0.05 19.96
N THR A 268 21.38 0.50 18.77
CA THR A 268 22.40 0.66 17.73
C THR A 268 22.56 2.16 17.44
N THR A 269 23.75 2.71 17.66
CA THR A 269 24.12 4.11 17.47
C THR A 269 23.69 4.63 16.08
N VAL A 270 22.63 5.41 16.03
CA VAL A 270 22.24 6.17 14.85
C VAL A 270 22.97 7.50 14.88
N HIS A 271 23.92 7.73 13.99
CA HIS A 271 24.52 9.04 13.79
C HIS A 271 23.46 9.99 13.22
N ASP A 272 23.24 11.08 13.96
CA ASP A 272 22.38 12.21 13.59
C ASP A 272 22.97 12.91 12.35
N LEU A 273 22.34 12.73 11.20
CA LEU A 273 22.64 13.50 9.98
C LEU A 273 21.54 14.53 9.78
N THR A 274 21.76 15.72 10.33
CA THR A 274 21.06 16.94 9.95
C THR A 274 21.48 17.34 8.54
N GLY A 275 20.70 16.99 7.54
CA GLY A 275 20.88 17.40 6.15
C GLY A 275 19.63 17.07 5.34
N ASP A 276 19.21 18.04 4.56
CA ASP A 276 17.98 18.16 3.77
C ASP A 276 17.91 17.17 2.58
N ASP A 277 18.13 15.87 2.84
CA ASP A 277 18.07 14.83 1.83
C ASP A 277 17.17 13.69 2.31
N THR A 278 15.96 13.63 1.75
CA THR A 278 14.84 12.74 2.11
C THR A 278 15.04 11.27 1.68
N SER A 279 16.25 10.82 1.48
CA SER A 279 16.59 9.40 1.40
C SER A 279 17.09 8.94 2.78
N LEU A 280 16.18 8.47 3.63
CA LEU A 280 16.60 7.70 4.80
C LEU A 280 17.22 6.40 4.32
N LEU A 281 18.52 6.45 4.08
CA LEU A 281 19.37 5.28 4.16
C LEU A 281 19.32 4.85 5.63
N ILE A 282 18.43 3.88 5.95
CA ILE A 282 18.73 2.97 7.05
C ILE A 282 20.10 2.44 6.65
N SER A 283 21.15 2.71 7.44
CA SER A 283 22.48 2.24 7.12
C SER A 283 22.36 0.74 6.84
N GLU A 284 23.04 0.25 5.80
CA GLU A 284 23.05 -1.17 5.42
C GLU A 284 23.42 -2.09 6.59
N ASP A 285 23.94 -1.54 7.69
CA ASP A 285 24.33 -2.23 8.92
C ASP A 285 23.22 -2.31 10.02
N ALA A 286 22.08 -1.62 9.87
CA ALA A 286 20.96 -1.73 10.82
C ALA A 286 20.05 -2.91 10.43
N THR A 287 20.54 -4.11 10.61
CA THR A 287 19.75 -5.34 10.45
C THR A 287 18.78 -5.48 11.63
N LEU A 288 17.54 -5.02 11.46
CA LEU A 288 16.44 -5.40 12.34
C LEU A 288 16.20 -6.90 12.22
N SER A 289 16.41 -7.64 13.32
CA SER A 289 16.03 -9.04 13.33
C SER A 289 14.49 -9.13 13.28
N TYR A 290 13.97 -9.80 12.26
CA TYR A 290 12.54 -10.11 12.16
C TYR A 290 12.00 -10.72 13.46
N LYS A 291 12.73 -11.67 14.06
CA LYS A 291 12.35 -12.32 15.33
C LYS A 291 12.20 -11.33 16.48
N ASP A 292 13.05 -10.32 16.55
CA ASP A 292 12.98 -9.31 17.62
C ASP A 292 11.80 -8.37 17.44
N VAL A 293 11.52 -7.96 16.21
CA VAL A 293 10.35 -7.12 15.88
C VAL A 293 9.07 -7.89 16.13
N VAL A 294 8.95 -9.11 15.59
CA VAL A 294 7.74 -9.94 15.74
C VAL A 294 7.51 -10.31 17.22
N LYS A 295 8.54 -10.65 17.97
CA LYS A 295 8.40 -10.93 19.42
C LYS A 295 8.02 -9.70 20.23
N LYS A 296 8.43 -8.49 19.80
CA LYS A 296 8.09 -7.23 20.45
C LYS A 296 6.73 -6.70 20.03
N THR A 297 6.36 -6.85 18.75
CA THR A 297 5.09 -6.35 18.19
C THR A 297 4.03 -7.43 18.25
N VAL A 298 3.40 -7.60 19.40
CA VAL A 298 2.35 -8.63 19.59
C VAL A 298 0.94 -8.13 19.26
N ALA A 299 0.74 -6.81 19.17
CA ALA A 299 -0.56 -6.20 18.96
C ALA A 299 -0.46 -4.82 18.32
N GLN A 300 -1.59 -4.32 17.84
CA GLN A 300 -1.73 -2.97 17.27
C GLN A 300 -3.08 -2.36 17.63
N LEU A 301 -3.18 -1.05 17.51
CA LEU A 301 -4.44 -0.31 17.57
C LEU A 301 -4.77 0.25 16.19
N LEU A 302 -6.01 0.10 15.77
CA LEU A 302 -6.57 0.73 14.57
C LEU A 302 -7.51 1.85 15.01
N ILE A 303 -7.28 3.08 14.56
CA ILE A 303 -8.22 4.19 14.76
C ILE A 303 -9.39 3.99 13.81
N MET A 304 -10.59 3.72 14.37
CA MET A 304 -11.79 3.39 13.61
C MET A 304 -12.60 4.62 13.20
N SER A 305 -12.54 5.69 14.01
CA SER A 305 -13.32 6.93 13.81
C SER A 305 -12.58 8.15 14.32
N GLY A 306 -13.01 9.34 13.87
CA GLY A 306 -12.41 10.61 14.28
C GLY A 306 -11.21 11.04 13.43
N ASP A 307 -10.46 12.02 13.92
CA ASP A 307 -9.22 12.50 13.27
C ASP A 307 -8.16 11.38 13.33
N GLY A 308 -7.59 11.04 12.19
CA GLY A 308 -6.69 9.89 12.04
C GLY A 308 -7.36 8.54 11.82
N ALA A 309 -8.67 8.49 11.50
CA ALA A 309 -9.35 7.23 11.16
C ALA A 309 -8.61 6.48 10.04
N GLY A 310 -8.39 5.18 10.26
CA GLY A 310 -7.57 4.34 9.38
C GLY A 310 -6.09 4.25 9.78
N THR A 311 -5.62 5.02 10.77
CA THR A 311 -4.24 4.92 11.26
C THR A 311 -4.06 3.65 12.09
N VAL A 312 -2.98 2.91 11.81
CA VAL A 312 -2.55 1.73 12.58
C VAL A 312 -1.37 2.13 13.46
N ILE A 313 -1.47 1.82 14.74
CA ILE A 313 -0.46 2.10 15.76
C ILE A 313 0.06 0.76 16.30
N PRO A 314 1.28 0.31 15.90
CA PRO A 314 1.89 -0.90 16.46
C PRO A 314 2.20 -0.72 17.95
N LEU A 315 1.83 -1.69 18.77
CA LEU A 315 2.12 -1.69 20.19
C LEU A 315 3.44 -2.45 20.45
N ILE A 316 4.53 -1.69 20.51
CA ILE A 316 5.91 -2.21 20.65
C ILE A 316 6.44 -1.93 22.06
N GLU A 317 6.07 -0.76 22.60
CA GLU A 317 6.50 -0.33 23.93
C GLU A 317 5.68 -0.98 25.05
N ASN A 318 6.21 -0.87 26.25
CA ASN A 318 5.54 -1.38 27.44
C ASN A 318 4.35 -0.52 27.88
N GLU A 319 4.30 0.76 27.49
CA GLU A 319 3.28 1.71 27.88
C GLU A 319 3.05 2.78 26.81
N TYR A 320 1.79 3.14 26.60
CA TYR A 320 1.33 4.21 25.72
C TYR A 320 0.34 5.09 26.46
N LEU A 321 0.60 6.40 26.48
CA LEU A 321 -0.38 7.39 26.91
C LEU A 321 -1.27 7.76 25.74
N VAL A 322 -2.58 7.78 25.99
CA VAL A 322 -3.62 8.15 25.02
C VAL A 322 -4.26 9.44 25.49
N GLY A 323 -4.28 10.48 24.65
CA GLY A 323 -4.85 11.74 25.04
C GLY A 323 -4.77 12.81 23.96
N ARG A 324 -5.32 14.00 24.26
CA ARG A 324 -5.40 15.09 23.30
C ARG A 324 -4.11 15.92 23.20
N GLN A 325 -3.27 15.95 24.24
CA GLN A 325 -2.00 16.68 24.21
C GLN A 325 -0.95 15.95 23.35
N ASN A 326 -0.03 16.73 22.80
CA ASN A 326 1.03 16.26 21.90
C ASN A 326 2.17 15.52 22.58
N ASP A 327 2.17 15.44 23.91
CA ASP A 327 3.09 14.62 24.72
C ASP A 327 2.60 13.18 24.93
N ASN A 328 1.40 12.83 24.45
CA ASN A 328 0.93 11.45 24.42
C ASN A 328 1.49 10.73 23.20
N GLN A 329 1.90 9.47 23.37
CA GLN A 329 2.33 8.63 22.25
C GLN A 329 1.18 8.35 21.25
N ILE A 330 -0.06 8.34 21.76
CA ILE A 330 -1.27 8.23 20.95
C ILE A 330 -2.07 9.52 21.13
N GLN A 331 -1.81 10.48 20.24
CA GLN A 331 -2.51 11.74 20.25
C GLN A 331 -3.84 11.63 19.49
N LEU A 332 -4.94 11.99 20.14
CA LEU A 332 -6.28 12.03 19.56
C LEU A 332 -6.81 13.47 19.58
N ASN A 333 -6.95 14.10 18.41
CA ASN A 333 -7.44 15.48 18.26
C ASN A 333 -8.97 15.56 18.39
N ASP A 334 -9.49 15.16 19.54
CA ASP A 334 -10.92 15.17 19.87
C ASP A 334 -11.17 15.97 21.14
N LEU A 335 -12.11 16.91 21.10
CA LEU A 335 -12.50 17.76 22.23
C LEU A 335 -13.10 16.97 23.41
N GLY A 336 -13.65 15.79 23.15
CA GLY A 336 -14.14 14.84 24.14
C GLY A 336 -13.02 14.07 24.85
N VAL A 337 -11.78 14.14 24.34
CA VAL A 337 -10.61 13.46 24.90
C VAL A 337 -9.90 14.37 25.90
N SER A 338 -9.58 13.88 27.09
CA SER A 338 -8.80 14.60 28.10
C SER A 338 -7.34 14.76 27.65
N SER A 339 -6.59 15.71 28.24
CA SER A 339 -5.18 15.93 27.94
C SER A 339 -4.37 14.62 28.01
N HIS A 340 -4.50 13.90 29.11
CA HIS A 340 -4.12 12.50 29.29
C HIS A 340 -5.41 11.77 29.68
N HIS A 341 -5.88 10.87 28.82
CA HIS A 341 -7.21 10.26 28.96
C HIS A 341 -7.13 8.85 29.46
N ALA A 342 -6.31 8.06 28.84
CA ALA A 342 -6.11 6.65 29.16
C ALA A 342 -4.64 6.27 28.99
N ARG A 343 -4.25 5.12 29.53
CA ARG A 343 -2.99 4.48 29.18
C ARG A 343 -3.22 3.05 28.74
N ILE A 344 -2.38 2.56 27.85
CA ILE A 344 -2.35 1.18 27.40
C ILE A 344 -0.97 0.63 27.73
N PHE A 345 -0.91 -0.40 28.53
CA PHE A 345 0.38 -0.92 28.99
C PHE A 345 0.40 -2.46 28.97
N ARG A 346 1.59 -3.03 28.87
CA ARG A 346 1.79 -4.47 28.79
C ARG A 346 1.71 -5.09 30.19
N GLY A 347 0.68 -5.90 30.42
CA GLY A 347 0.53 -6.72 31.63
C GLY A 347 1.00 -8.16 31.42
N PRO A 348 0.90 -9.01 32.44
CA PRO A 348 1.30 -10.43 32.38
C PRO A 348 0.50 -11.25 31.37
N GLU A 349 -0.78 -10.90 31.15
CA GLU A 349 -1.73 -11.62 30.31
C GLU A 349 -2.00 -10.91 28.98
N GLY A 350 -1.26 -9.86 28.63
CA GLY A 350 -1.46 -9.05 27.44
C GLY A 350 -1.53 -7.56 27.74
N TYR A 351 -1.97 -6.76 26.76
CA TYR A 351 -2.13 -5.33 26.98
C TYR A 351 -3.36 -5.03 27.83
N VAL A 352 -3.24 -4.02 28.67
CA VAL A 352 -4.28 -3.52 29.59
C VAL A 352 -4.54 -2.07 29.23
N VAL A 353 -5.81 -1.70 29.11
CA VAL A 353 -6.24 -0.30 29.01
C VAL A 353 -6.72 0.19 30.38
N GLU A 354 -6.31 1.38 30.80
CA GLU A 354 -6.68 2.01 32.08
C GLU A 354 -7.10 3.48 31.84
N ASP A 355 -8.23 3.85 32.41
CA ASP A 355 -8.73 5.23 32.39
C ASP A 355 -7.96 6.09 33.41
N LEU A 356 -7.37 7.20 32.98
CA LEU A 356 -6.61 8.12 33.82
C LEU A 356 -7.51 9.20 34.48
N LYS A 357 -8.68 8.81 34.96
CA LYS A 357 -9.72 9.70 35.53
C LYS A 357 -10.16 10.75 34.51
N SER A 358 -10.37 10.30 33.29
CA SER A 358 -10.79 11.15 32.19
C SER A 358 -12.17 11.75 32.44
N ARG A 359 -12.46 12.90 31.79
CA ARG A 359 -13.74 13.60 31.93
C ARG A 359 -14.93 12.76 31.44
N ASN A 360 -14.80 12.11 30.29
CA ASN A 360 -15.89 11.36 29.64
C ASN A 360 -15.82 9.85 29.89
N GLY A 361 -14.72 9.36 30.49
CA GLY A 361 -14.49 7.94 30.72
C GLY A 361 -14.00 7.22 29.47
N THR A 362 -13.34 6.11 29.71
CA THR A 362 -12.92 5.14 28.67
C THR A 362 -13.94 4.00 28.62
N TRP A 363 -14.29 3.58 27.40
CA TRP A 363 -15.29 2.55 27.17
C TRP A 363 -14.68 1.38 26.41
N LEU A 364 -14.98 0.16 26.81
CA LEU A 364 -14.56 -1.07 26.13
C LEU A 364 -15.80 -1.85 25.73
N ASN A 365 -15.97 -2.11 24.43
CA ASN A 365 -17.12 -2.81 23.86
C ASN A 365 -18.46 -2.24 24.36
N GLY A 366 -18.57 -0.91 24.42
CA GLY A 366 -19.77 -0.21 24.90
C GLY A 366 -19.94 -0.14 26.42
N THR A 367 -19.05 -0.73 27.22
CA THR A 367 -19.07 -0.68 28.69
C THR A 367 -18.01 0.26 29.22
N ARG A 368 -18.38 1.17 30.13
CA ARG A 368 -17.42 2.06 30.79
C ARG A 368 -16.51 1.28 31.71
N ILE A 369 -15.20 1.51 31.60
CA ILE A 369 -14.19 0.81 32.38
C ILE A 369 -13.31 1.76 33.18
N PHE A 370 -12.66 1.25 34.23
CA PHE A 370 -11.52 1.90 34.89
C PHE A 370 -10.22 1.26 34.42
N HIS A 371 -10.18 -0.07 34.28
CA HIS A 371 -9.11 -0.82 33.66
C HIS A 371 -9.68 -2.14 33.11
N SER A 372 -9.07 -2.68 32.07
CA SER A 372 -9.43 -3.98 31.50
C SER A 372 -8.29 -4.56 30.69
N ILE A 373 -8.16 -5.88 30.69
CA ILE A 373 -7.28 -6.60 29.77
C ILE A 373 -7.91 -6.55 28.37
N LEU A 374 -7.10 -6.20 27.36
CA LEU A 374 -7.54 -6.14 25.98
C LEU A 374 -7.46 -7.53 25.33
N ARG A 375 -8.52 -7.86 24.59
CA ARG A 375 -8.62 -9.07 23.78
C ARG A 375 -8.69 -8.70 22.31
N ASN A 376 -8.32 -9.62 21.44
CA ASN A 376 -8.40 -9.39 20.00
C ASN A 376 -9.78 -8.92 19.55
N ALA A 377 -9.81 -7.91 18.72
CA ALA A 377 -11.01 -7.22 18.22
C ALA A 377 -11.80 -6.38 19.24
N ASP A 378 -11.25 -6.13 20.44
CA ASP A 378 -11.87 -5.22 21.39
C ASP A 378 -11.94 -3.79 20.83
N GLU A 379 -13.08 -3.12 21.05
CA GLU A 379 -13.31 -1.72 20.66
C GLU A 379 -13.20 -0.82 21.89
N ILE A 380 -12.22 0.09 21.83
CA ILE A 380 -11.94 1.08 22.88
C ILE A 380 -12.49 2.41 22.41
N ARG A 381 -13.43 3.02 23.14
CA ARG A 381 -13.89 4.38 22.86
C ARG A 381 -13.29 5.35 23.85
N VAL A 382 -12.66 6.42 23.29
CA VAL A 382 -12.03 7.53 24.01
C VAL A 382 -12.57 8.83 23.44
N GLY A 383 -13.47 9.51 24.17
CA GLY A 383 -14.21 10.64 23.62
C GLY A 383 -15.19 10.20 22.53
N ALA A 384 -15.08 10.79 21.33
CA ALA A 384 -15.79 10.39 20.13
C ALA A 384 -14.95 9.50 19.20
N THR A 385 -13.72 9.15 19.60
CA THR A 385 -12.81 8.33 18.81
C THR A 385 -12.93 6.87 19.23
N ASP A 386 -13.13 5.98 18.26
CA ASP A 386 -13.13 4.54 18.45
C ASP A 386 -11.81 3.95 17.97
N LEU A 387 -11.19 3.10 18.79
CA LEU A 387 -9.97 2.37 18.51
C LEU A 387 -10.28 0.88 18.56
N ARG A 388 -9.73 0.09 17.63
CA ARG A 388 -9.81 -1.37 17.68
C ARG A 388 -8.45 -1.93 18.05
N TYR A 389 -8.44 -2.81 19.07
CA TYR A 389 -7.25 -3.57 19.45
C TYR A 389 -7.16 -4.86 18.62
N GLU A 390 -6.05 -5.09 17.98
CA GLU A 390 -5.80 -6.25 17.14
C GLU A 390 -4.54 -6.98 17.60
N VAL A 391 -4.66 -8.29 17.88
CA VAL A 391 -3.51 -9.15 18.20
C VAL A 391 -2.92 -9.65 16.89
N LEU A 392 -1.64 -9.37 16.66
CA LEU A 392 -0.93 -9.78 15.44
C LEU A 392 -0.41 -11.21 15.53
N PHE A 393 -0.04 -11.65 16.76
CA PHE A 393 0.51 -12.98 17.02
C PHE A 393 -0.09 -13.53 18.30
N ASP A 394 -0.76 -14.67 18.20
CA ASP A 394 -1.21 -15.41 19.39
C ASP A 394 -0.08 -16.35 19.82
N ALA A 395 0.65 -15.94 20.86
CA ALA A 395 1.70 -16.76 21.47
C ALA A 395 1.15 -18.08 22.08
N ALA A 396 -0.17 -18.20 22.25
CA ALA A 396 -0.83 -19.39 22.81
C ALA A 396 -1.19 -20.42 21.72
N SER A 397 -1.14 -20.08 20.44
CA SER A 397 -1.45 -20.98 19.34
C SER A 397 -0.21 -21.62 18.69
N ALA A 398 0.99 -21.44 19.25
CA ALA A 398 2.14 -22.21 18.81
C ALA A 398 1.88 -23.70 19.10
N PRO A 399 1.89 -24.62 18.10
CA PRO A 399 1.75 -26.04 18.38
C PRO A 399 2.91 -26.47 19.29
N GLU A 400 2.59 -27.11 20.43
CA GLU A 400 3.59 -27.76 21.26
C GLU A 400 4.47 -28.63 20.37
N ALA A 401 5.78 -28.39 20.40
CA ALA A 401 6.74 -29.21 19.69
C ALA A 401 6.49 -30.68 20.06
N PRO A 402 6.40 -31.62 19.09
CA PRO A 402 6.17 -33.01 19.41
C PRO A 402 7.32 -33.50 20.31
N ALA A 403 6.93 -34.00 21.47
CA ALA A 403 7.87 -34.53 22.46
C ALA A 403 8.84 -35.51 21.79
N ALA A 404 10.12 -35.20 21.85
CA ALA A 404 11.17 -36.05 21.31
C ALA A 404 11.01 -37.46 21.89
N VAL A 405 10.62 -38.39 21.03
CA VAL A 405 10.63 -39.83 21.34
C VAL A 405 12.08 -40.23 21.61
N ARG A 406 12.43 -40.36 22.87
CA ARG A 406 13.70 -40.98 23.27
C ARG A 406 13.64 -42.45 22.84
N ALA A 407 14.35 -42.77 21.78
CA ALA A 407 14.65 -44.16 21.42
C ALA A 407 15.46 -44.77 22.57
N ARG A 408 14.97 -45.90 23.06
CA ARG A 408 15.72 -46.85 23.86
C ARG A 408 16.53 -47.77 22.98
#